data_4a91aaf75bd80033330d772c453ef55c
#
_entry.id   4a91aaf75bd80033330d772c453ef55c
#
_cell.length_a   1.000
_cell.length_b   1.000
_cell.length_c   1.000
_cell.angle_alpha   90.00
_cell.angle_beta   90.00
_cell.angle_gamma   90.00
#
_symmetry.space_group_name_H-M   'P 1'
#
loop_
_entity.id
_entity.type
_entity.pdbx_description
1 polymer ?
#
loop_
_entity_poly.entity_id
_entity_poly.type
_entity_poly.pdbx_seq_one_letter_code
_entity_poly.pdbx_strand_id
1 'polypeptide(L)'
;EILRCLVGSEMCIRDRPKRRRMRSMKAHIWDTGVFFSVLLLLITGLIALFSASYTNAMFYKGSATYFIMRQGIFAAIGLAAMIVLSKIPYRMYAGIHNIIMWISVALLILVVIPGVGTTVNNAQRWLFGFQPSEIAKLTVIICFSYWVARDPKSVRSVRTMVQPYGLLLAMYIGLLYLEPHTSAMVIICGIGVIILLAGGMRLWYFAPILGLGAGAVAVFYVAFPHVRTRFEVWLNPFSDMADKGLQGSMSQIAIGSGGLLGRGLGNGLQKQLYLPEPHNDFIFATWCEEMGLIGALLVILLFAYLIYRGFRVARYAPDKFGSLLATGITAKLAIQTLMNLFVVTGIMPV
;
A
#
# COMPACT_ATOMS: atom_id res chain seq x y z
N GLU A 1 40.43 52.93 16.12
CA GLU A 1 39.76 52.31 14.93
C GLU A 1 40.32 50.91 14.61
N ILE A 2 41.60 50.63 14.84
CA ILE A 2 42.24 49.34 14.55
C ILE A 2 41.75 48.22 15.50
N LEU A 3 41.35 48.53 16.71
CA LEU A 3 40.82 47.58 17.70
C LEU A 3 39.37 47.11 17.43
N ARG A 4 38.59 47.86 16.65
CA ARG A 4 37.23 47.48 16.24
C ARG A 4 37.17 46.46 15.09
N CYS A 5 38.19 46.41 14.24
CA CYS A 5 38.30 45.45 13.14
C CYS A 5 38.70 44.04 13.60
N LEU A 6 39.43 43.91 14.73
CA LEU A 6 39.84 42.60 15.24
C LEU A 6 38.72 41.84 15.98
N VAL A 7 37.77 42.54 16.61
CA VAL A 7 36.64 41.93 17.28
C VAL A 7 35.58 41.40 16.31
N GLY A 8 35.49 41.98 15.11
CA GLY A 8 34.54 41.51 14.08
C GLY A 8 34.96 40.22 13.37
N SER A 9 36.25 39.89 13.31
CA SER A 9 36.77 38.73 12.60
C SER A 9 36.65 37.43 13.39
N GLU A 10 36.66 37.49 14.73
CA GLU A 10 36.53 36.28 15.58
C GLU A 10 35.10 35.81 15.70
N MET A 11 34.10 36.69 15.59
CA MET A 11 32.69 36.32 15.66
C MET A 11 32.17 35.64 14.40
N CYS A 12 32.83 35.86 13.24
CA CYS A 12 32.50 35.19 11.99
C CYS A 12 33.04 33.74 11.84
N ILE A 13 33.99 33.34 12.70
CA ILE A 13 34.60 32.00 12.64
C ILE A 13 33.82 30.98 13.49
N ARG A 14 33.01 31.44 14.47
CA ARG A 14 32.31 30.55 15.42
C ARG A 14 30.99 30.00 14.94
N ASP A 15 30.39 30.57 13.90
CA ASP A 15 29.09 30.16 13.34
C ASP A 15 29.15 29.46 11.98
N ARG A 16 30.28 28.86 11.62
CA ARG A 16 30.26 27.89 10.53
C ARG A 16 29.51 26.65 11.04
N PRO A 17 28.29 26.37 10.53
CA PRO A 17 27.64 25.10 10.84
C PRO A 17 28.67 24.04 10.42
N LYS A 18 29.00 23.14 11.37
CA LYS A 18 29.83 21.96 11.07
C LYS A 18 29.17 21.28 9.86
N ARG A 19 29.69 21.51 8.66
CA ARG A 19 29.39 20.71 7.48
C ARG A 19 29.65 19.27 7.95
N ARG A 20 28.58 18.56 8.34
CA ARG A 20 28.61 17.11 8.45
C ARG A 20 29.30 16.66 7.18
N ARG A 21 30.50 16.13 7.30
CA ARG A 21 31.17 15.40 6.23
C ARG A 21 30.13 14.42 5.71
N MET A 22 29.44 14.80 4.63
CA MET A 22 28.73 13.82 3.84
C MET A 22 29.84 12.87 3.37
N ARG A 23 29.95 11.73 4.06
CA ARG A 23 30.66 10.60 3.50
C ARG A 23 30.11 10.49 2.08
N SER A 24 30.96 10.68 1.11
CA SER A 24 30.73 10.37 -0.28
C SER A 24 30.25 8.91 -0.31
N MET A 25 28.97 8.70 -0.12
CA MET A 25 28.35 7.46 -0.51
C MET A 25 28.48 7.46 -2.02
N LYS A 26 29.40 6.62 -2.54
CA LYS A 26 29.44 6.26 -3.95
C LYS A 26 27.99 6.13 -4.38
N ALA A 27 27.59 6.92 -5.36
CA ALA A 27 26.25 6.91 -5.89
C ALA A 27 25.99 5.49 -6.44
N HIS A 28 25.58 4.57 -5.57
CA HIS A 28 24.92 3.36 -5.98
C HIS A 28 23.60 3.83 -6.57
N ILE A 29 23.48 3.74 -7.89
CA ILE A 29 22.30 4.09 -8.66
C ILE A 29 21.09 3.32 -8.13
N TRP A 30 21.28 2.21 -7.39
CA TRP A 30 20.28 1.30 -6.89
C TRP A 30 20.53 0.95 -5.43
N ASP A 31 19.47 0.94 -4.65
CA ASP A 31 19.52 0.29 -3.34
C ASP A 31 19.41 -1.23 -3.53
N THR A 32 20.55 -1.92 -3.40
CA THR A 32 20.64 -3.36 -3.60
C THR A 32 19.72 -4.13 -2.66
N GLY A 33 19.52 -3.64 -1.42
CA GLY A 33 18.62 -4.28 -0.46
C GLY A 33 17.15 -4.24 -0.90
N VAL A 34 16.69 -3.11 -1.44
CA VAL A 34 15.35 -3.00 -2.03
C VAL A 34 15.20 -3.93 -3.23
N PHE A 35 16.19 -3.92 -4.13
CA PHE A 35 16.14 -4.75 -5.33
C PHE A 35 16.05 -6.26 -5.01
N PHE A 36 16.94 -6.76 -4.16
CA PHE A 36 16.95 -8.18 -3.79
C PHE A 36 15.72 -8.61 -2.99
N SER A 37 15.20 -7.74 -2.09
CA SER A 37 13.98 -8.07 -1.36
C SER A 37 12.75 -8.13 -2.27
N VAL A 38 12.64 -7.24 -3.26
CA VAL A 38 11.58 -7.29 -4.27
C VAL A 38 11.69 -8.56 -5.10
N LEU A 39 12.90 -8.93 -5.54
CA LEU A 39 13.12 -10.14 -6.33
C LEU A 39 12.75 -11.41 -5.55
N LEU A 40 13.19 -11.51 -4.29
CA LEU A 40 12.86 -12.65 -3.42
C LEU A 40 11.36 -12.75 -3.16
N LEU A 41 10.67 -11.63 -2.86
CA LEU A 41 9.23 -11.61 -2.69
C LEU A 41 8.49 -11.99 -3.97
N LEU A 42 8.97 -11.53 -5.13
CA LEU A 42 8.39 -11.88 -6.41
C LEU A 42 8.50 -13.39 -6.70
N ILE A 43 9.68 -13.98 -6.48
CA ILE A 43 9.90 -15.43 -6.68
C ILE A 43 9.01 -16.22 -5.71
N THR A 44 9.00 -15.87 -4.43
CA THR A 44 8.16 -16.52 -3.42
C THR A 44 6.69 -16.38 -3.77
N GLY A 45 6.26 -15.19 -4.21
CA GLY A 45 4.89 -14.92 -4.63
C GLY A 45 4.47 -15.72 -5.86
N LEU A 46 5.33 -15.90 -6.86
CA LEU A 46 5.05 -16.73 -8.04
C LEU A 46 4.92 -18.21 -7.67
N ILE A 47 5.78 -18.72 -6.78
CA ILE A 47 5.68 -20.10 -6.28
C ILE A 47 4.36 -20.30 -5.53
N ALA A 48 4.02 -19.40 -4.61
CA ALA A 48 2.77 -19.43 -3.86
C ALA A 48 1.55 -19.34 -4.78
N LEU A 49 1.60 -18.47 -5.80
CA LEU A 49 0.54 -18.31 -6.78
C LEU A 49 0.32 -19.60 -7.58
N PHE A 50 1.40 -20.22 -8.07
CA PHE A 50 1.29 -21.46 -8.82
C PHE A 50 0.63 -22.56 -7.99
N SER A 51 1.07 -22.72 -6.73
CA SER A 51 0.47 -23.70 -5.82
C SER A 51 -1.00 -23.40 -5.51
N ALA A 52 -1.33 -22.16 -5.15
CA ALA A 52 -2.68 -21.76 -4.78
C ALA A 52 -3.67 -21.79 -5.97
N SER A 53 -3.19 -21.50 -7.19
CA SER A 53 -4.07 -21.39 -8.36
C SER A 53 -4.23 -22.69 -9.14
N TYR A 54 -3.42 -23.71 -8.90
CA TYR A 54 -3.37 -24.92 -9.70
C TYR A 54 -4.74 -25.58 -9.89
N THR A 55 -5.45 -25.85 -8.81
CA THR A 55 -6.75 -26.53 -8.83
C THR A 55 -7.81 -25.67 -9.55
N ASN A 56 -7.88 -24.38 -9.21
CA ASN A 56 -8.81 -23.45 -9.86
C ASN A 56 -8.50 -23.27 -11.36
N ALA A 57 -7.22 -23.23 -11.73
CA ALA A 57 -6.80 -23.12 -13.12
C ALA A 57 -7.21 -24.35 -13.94
N MET A 58 -7.02 -25.54 -13.41
CA MET A 58 -7.46 -26.78 -14.06
C MET A 58 -8.96 -26.86 -14.18
N PHE A 59 -9.69 -26.54 -13.12
CA PHE A 59 -11.15 -26.66 -13.08
C PHE A 59 -11.86 -25.64 -13.97
N TYR A 60 -11.49 -24.35 -13.89
CA TYR A 60 -12.20 -23.28 -14.60
C TYR A 60 -11.61 -22.90 -15.95
N LYS A 61 -10.32 -23.17 -16.19
CA LYS A 61 -9.60 -22.74 -17.41
C LYS A 61 -9.02 -23.89 -18.23
N GLY A 62 -9.06 -25.12 -17.73
CA GLY A 62 -8.51 -26.28 -18.41
C GLY A 62 -6.98 -26.32 -18.55
N SER A 63 -6.27 -25.39 -17.92
CA SER A 63 -4.80 -25.29 -17.98
C SER A 63 -4.22 -24.87 -16.63
N ALA A 64 -3.39 -25.71 -16.04
CA ALA A 64 -2.72 -25.44 -14.76
C ALA A 64 -1.85 -24.20 -14.74
N THR A 65 -1.33 -23.78 -15.91
CA THR A 65 -0.38 -22.68 -16.05
C THR A 65 -1.03 -21.34 -16.37
N TYR A 66 -2.36 -21.27 -16.50
CA TYR A 66 -3.07 -20.06 -16.92
C TYR A 66 -2.73 -18.83 -16.05
N PHE A 67 -2.85 -18.94 -14.74
CA PHE A 67 -2.62 -17.82 -13.83
C PHE A 67 -1.13 -17.49 -13.70
N ILE A 68 -0.25 -18.49 -13.62
CA ILE A 68 1.19 -18.28 -13.47
C ILE A 68 1.80 -17.64 -14.73
N MET A 69 1.38 -18.03 -15.94
CA MET A 69 1.86 -17.41 -17.18
C MET A 69 1.46 -15.94 -17.24
N ARG A 70 0.19 -15.65 -16.96
CA ARG A 70 -0.31 -14.26 -16.94
C ARG A 70 0.44 -13.41 -15.92
N GLN A 71 0.60 -13.91 -14.70
CA GLN A 71 1.31 -13.19 -13.64
C GLN A 71 2.81 -13.06 -13.93
N GLY A 72 3.42 -14.07 -14.52
CA GLY A 72 4.83 -14.04 -14.94
C GLY A 72 5.10 -12.95 -15.99
N ILE A 73 4.20 -12.77 -16.95
CA ILE A 73 4.30 -11.67 -17.92
C ILE A 73 4.22 -10.31 -17.23
N PHE A 74 3.24 -10.12 -16.32
CA PHE A 74 3.13 -8.86 -15.56
C PHE A 74 4.33 -8.64 -14.62
N ALA A 75 4.88 -9.71 -14.05
CA ALA A 75 6.09 -9.64 -13.24
C ALA A 75 7.30 -9.19 -14.05
N ALA A 76 7.48 -9.74 -15.25
CA ALA A 76 8.55 -9.33 -16.17
C ALA A 76 8.40 -7.87 -16.61
N ILE A 77 7.18 -7.44 -16.96
CA ILE A 77 6.88 -6.04 -17.28
C ILE A 77 7.16 -5.14 -16.08
N GLY A 78 6.75 -5.55 -14.87
CA GLY A 78 6.99 -4.81 -13.62
C GLY A 78 8.47 -4.65 -13.30
N LEU A 79 9.28 -5.71 -13.46
CA LEU A 79 10.73 -5.64 -13.30
C LEU A 79 11.39 -4.72 -14.34
N ALA A 80 10.98 -4.81 -15.60
CA ALA A 80 11.46 -3.92 -16.66
C ALA A 80 11.09 -2.46 -16.36
N ALA A 81 9.85 -2.21 -15.94
CA ALA A 81 9.39 -0.88 -15.53
C ALA A 81 10.18 -0.34 -14.33
N MET A 82 10.46 -1.18 -13.32
CA MET A 82 11.28 -0.81 -12.16
C MET A 82 12.69 -0.36 -12.60
N ILE A 83 13.32 -1.09 -13.53
CA ILE A 83 14.64 -0.75 -14.07
C ILE A 83 14.60 0.56 -14.87
N VAL A 84 13.59 0.75 -15.71
CA VAL A 84 13.44 1.99 -16.50
C VAL A 84 13.17 3.19 -15.62
N LEU A 85 12.19 3.07 -14.69
CA LEU A 85 11.81 4.16 -13.79
C LEU A 85 12.93 4.55 -12.82
N SER A 86 13.83 3.61 -12.46
CA SER A 86 14.98 3.91 -11.61
C SER A 86 15.99 4.87 -12.28
N LYS A 87 15.98 4.97 -13.60
CA LYS A 87 16.84 5.89 -14.37
C LYS A 87 16.23 7.28 -14.53
N ILE A 88 14.91 7.41 -14.28
CA ILE A 88 14.19 8.68 -14.42
C ILE A 88 14.36 9.50 -13.14
N PRO A 89 14.80 10.77 -13.24
CA PRO A 89 14.96 11.62 -12.06
C PRO A 89 13.59 11.88 -11.42
N TYR A 90 13.43 11.49 -10.16
CA TYR A 90 12.17 11.63 -9.41
C TYR A 90 11.64 13.08 -9.36
N ARG A 91 12.52 14.09 -9.50
CA ARG A 91 12.14 15.50 -9.55
C ARG A 91 11.20 15.84 -10.72
N MET A 92 11.23 15.04 -11.78
CA MET A 92 10.31 15.20 -12.91
C MET A 92 8.85 15.04 -12.48
N TYR A 93 8.56 14.12 -11.53
CA TYR A 93 7.21 13.92 -11.01
C TYR A 93 6.67 15.16 -10.29
N ALA A 94 7.54 15.99 -9.71
CA ALA A 94 7.14 17.26 -9.11
C ALA A 94 6.61 18.25 -10.17
N GLY A 95 7.20 18.25 -11.38
CA GLY A 95 6.76 19.14 -12.47
C GLY A 95 5.41 18.75 -13.07
N ILE A 96 5.08 17.46 -13.09
CA ILE A 96 3.87 16.92 -13.75
C ILE A 96 2.78 16.50 -12.76
N HIS A 97 2.91 16.85 -11.47
CA HIS A 97 1.96 16.41 -10.42
C HIS A 97 0.50 16.77 -10.72
N ASN A 98 0.24 17.98 -11.25
CA ASN A 98 -1.12 18.40 -11.63
C ASN A 98 -1.68 17.57 -12.79
N ILE A 99 -0.86 17.26 -13.79
CA ILE A 99 -1.27 16.43 -14.93
C ILE A 99 -1.65 15.03 -14.46
N ILE A 100 -0.80 14.42 -13.61
CA ILE A 100 -1.08 13.10 -13.01
C ILE A 100 -2.38 13.14 -12.19
N MET A 101 -2.61 14.22 -11.43
CA MET A 101 -3.81 14.40 -10.63
C MET A 101 -5.07 14.39 -11.50
N TRP A 102 -5.12 15.21 -12.56
CA TRP A 102 -6.29 15.29 -13.41
C TRP A 102 -6.53 14.02 -14.23
N ILE A 103 -5.45 13.36 -14.69
CA ILE A 103 -5.56 12.04 -15.36
C ILE A 103 -6.15 11.01 -14.38
N SER A 104 -5.67 10.98 -13.14
CA SER A 104 -6.19 10.05 -12.12
C SER A 104 -7.67 10.28 -11.82
N VAL A 105 -8.09 11.54 -11.69
CA VAL A 105 -9.50 11.91 -11.50
C VAL A 105 -10.35 11.49 -12.70
N ALA A 106 -9.88 11.79 -13.91
CA ALA A 106 -10.59 11.40 -15.13
C ALA A 106 -10.77 9.88 -15.24
N LEU A 107 -9.73 9.10 -14.88
CA LEU A 107 -9.80 7.64 -14.90
C LEU A 107 -10.80 7.09 -13.86
N LEU A 108 -10.86 7.66 -12.66
CA LEU A 108 -11.84 7.27 -11.65
C LEU A 108 -13.27 7.62 -12.09
N ILE A 109 -13.48 8.81 -12.66
CA ILE A 109 -14.79 9.19 -13.22
C ILE A 109 -15.18 8.23 -14.34
N LEU A 110 -14.25 7.88 -15.22
CA LEU A 110 -14.50 6.99 -16.36
C LEU A 110 -14.94 5.59 -15.92
N VAL A 111 -14.38 5.07 -14.81
CA VAL A 111 -14.80 3.76 -14.25
C VAL A 111 -16.23 3.80 -13.73
N VAL A 112 -16.68 4.91 -13.16
CA VAL A 112 -18.04 5.05 -12.60
C VAL A 112 -19.11 5.06 -13.71
N ILE A 113 -18.75 5.42 -14.95
CA ILE A 113 -19.69 5.47 -16.07
C ILE A 113 -20.19 4.06 -16.40
N PRO A 114 -21.51 3.81 -16.38
CA PRO A 114 -22.09 2.52 -16.74
C PRO A 114 -21.69 2.10 -18.16
N GLY A 115 -21.23 0.85 -18.31
CA GLY A 115 -20.84 0.28 -19.62
C GLY A 115 -19.38 0.50 -20.02
N VAL A 116 -18.60 1.31 -19.31
CA VAL A 116 -17.16 1.53 -19.58
C VAL A 116 -16.29 0.68 -18.65
N GLY A 117 -16.59 0.65 -17.37
CA GLY A 117 -15.88 -0.18 -16.40
C GLY A 117 -16.38 -1.63 -16.42
N THR A 118 -15.48 -2.58 -16.16
CA THR A 118 -15.83 -3.98 -15.98
C THR A 118 -16.24 -4.25 -14.53
N THR A 119 -17.42 -4.87 -14.36
CA THR A 119 -17.92 -5.29 -13.07
C THR A 119 -17.35 -6.67 -12.68
N VAL A 120 -16.71 -6.74 -11.53
CA VAL A 120 -16.24 -7.97 -10.91
C VAL A 120 -16.78 -8.01 -9.49
N ASN A 121 -17.43 -9.11 -9.10
CA ASN A 121 -18.05 -9.29 -7.77
C ASN A 121 -19.01 -8.13 -7.40
N ASN A 122 -19.91 -7.76 -8.31
CA ASN A 122 -20.89 -6.68 -8.14
C ASN A 122 -20.32 -5.28 -7.89
N ALA A 123 -19.06 -5.07 -8.20
CA ALA A 123 -18.41 -3.76 -8.11
C ALA A 123 -17.68 -3.40 -9.40
N GLN A 124 -17.92 -2.19 -9.89
CA GLN A 124 -17.31 -1.67 -11.12
C GLN A 124 -16.02 -0.94 -10.75
N ARG A 125 -14.87 -1.63 -10.81
CA ARG A 125 -13.57 -1.14 -10.30
C ARG A 125 -12.44 -1.27 -11.31
N TRP A 126 -12.65 -1.94 -12.44
CA TRP A 126 -11.65 -2.26 -13.43
C TRP A 126 -11.88 -1.54 -14.75
N LEU A 127 -10.83 -0.99 -15.31
CA LEU A 127 -10.83 -0.33 -16.62
C LEU A 127 -9.74 -0.95 -17.49
N PHE A 128 -10.09 -1.57 -18.61
CA PHE A 128 -9.13 -2.22 -19.53
C PHE A 128 -8.13 -3.17 -18.85
N GLY A 129 -8.52 -3.83 -17.76
CA GLY A 129 -7.68 -4.80 -17.04
C GLY A 129 -6.74 -4.19 -15.99
N PHE A 130 -6.78 -2.89 -15.73
CA PHE A 130 -6.09 -2.24 -14.61
C PHE A 130 -7.09 -1.52 -13.70
N GLN A 131 -6.65 -1.19 -12.48
CA GLN A 131 -7.49 -0.57 -11.46
C GLN A 131 -7.10 0.90 -11.26
N PRO A 132 -7.94 1.88 -11.63
CA PRO A 132 -7.63 3.30 -11.52
C PRO A 132 -7.30 3.79 -10.11
N SER A 133 -7.84 3.14 -9.08
CA SER A 133 -7.51 3.46 -7.69
C SER A 133 -6.02 3.26 -7.34
N GLU A 134 -5.28 2.41 -8.07
CA GLU A 134 -3.83 2.27 -7.89
C GLU A 134 -3.09 3.53 -8.33
N ILE A 135 -3.54 4.15 -9.44
CA ILE A 135 -3.00 5.44 -9.91
C ILE A 135 -3.37 6.56 -8.91
N ALA A 136 -4.60 6.53 -8.36
CA ALA A 136 -5.02 7.51 -7.35
C ALA A 136 -4.13 7.48 -6.09
N LYS A 137 -3.75 6.30 -5.60
CA LYS A 137 -2.80 6.14 -4.48
C LYS A 137 -1.45 6.79 -4.79
N LEU A 138 -0.90 6.56 -5.99
CA LEU A 138 0.36 7.17 -6.43
C LEU A 138 0.23 8.68 -6.59
N THR A 139 -0.90 9.15 -7.10
CA THR A 139 -1.18 10.59 -7.25
C THR A 139 -1.19 11.30 -5.90
N VAL A 140 -1.85 10.73 -4.89
CA VAL A 140 -1.84 11.30 -3.53
C VAL A 140 -0.41 11.37 -2.99
N ILE A 141 0.40 10.33 -3.20
CA ILE A 141 1.81 10.34 -2.79
C ILE A 141 2.57 11.49 -3.45
N ILE A 142 2.44 11.66 -4.76
CA ILE A 142 3.18 12.67 -5.52
C ILE A 142 2.71 14.08 -5.15
N CYS A 143 1.39 14.33 -5.15
CA CYS A 143 0.82 15.65 -4.87
C CYS A 143 1.11 16.10 -3.43
N PHE A 144 0.87 15.23 -2.44
CA PHE A 144 1.12 15.58 -1.04
C PHE A 144 2.61 15.82 -0.79
N SER A 145 3.48 14.96 -1.32
CA SER A 145 4.93 15.15 -1.20
C SER A 145 5.39 16.47 -1.82
N TYR A 146 4.84 16.85 -2.98
CA TYR A 146 5.16 18.10 -3.64
C TYR A 146 4.67 19.31 -2.84
N TRP A 147 3.39 19.35 -2.42
CA TRP A 147 2.83 20.48 -1.71
C TRP A 147 3.49 20.70 -0.35
N VAL A 148 3.75 19.62 0.42
CA VAL A 148 4.47 19.69 1.69
C VAL A 148 5.92 20.12 1.52
N ALA A 149 6.59 19.67 0.45
CA ALA A 149 7.97 20.06 0.18
C ALA A 149 8.07 21.53 -0.23
N ARG A 150 7.08 22.04 -0.98
CA ARG A 150 7.00 23.44 -1.43
C ARG A 150 6.69 24.40 -0.29
N ASP A 151 5.69 24.06 0.54
CA ASP A 151 5.33 24.85 1.71
C ASP A 151 5.19 23.97 2.96
N PRO A 152 6.29 23.79 3.72
CA PRO A 152 6.25 23.01 4.95
C PRO A 152 5.42 23.61 6.08
N LYS A 153 5.00 24.88 5.97
CA LYS A 153 4.14 25.53 6.96
C LYS A 153 2.68 25.18 6.75
N SER A 154 2.29 24.77 5.54
CA SER A 154 0.91 24.41 5.18
C SER A 154 0.32 23.31 6.07
N VAL A 155 1.13 22.36 6.53
CA VAL A 155 0.71 21.25 7.40
C VAL A 155 0.63 21.61 8.89
N ARG A 156 0.99 22.85 9.27
CA ARG A 156 0.95 23.32 10.67
C ARG A 156 -0.31 24.07 11.04
N SER A 157 -1.15 24.42 10.08
CA SER A 157 -2.43 25.10 10.27
C SER A 157 -3.55 24.28 9.66
N VAL A 158 -4.65 24.10 10.38
CA VAL A 158 -5.83 23.36 9.90
C VAL A 158 -6.38 23.99 8.63
N ARG A 159 -6.49 25.32 8.58
CA ARG A 159 -7.04 26.04 7.42
C ARG A 159 -6.24 25.79 6.14
N THR A 160 -4.91 25.85 6.22
CA THR A 160 -4.03 25.61 5.05
C THR A 160 -3.92 24.13 4.70
N MET A 161 -4.18 23.25 5.67
CA MET A 161 -4.19 21.80 5.45
C MET A 161 -5.48 21.34 4.75
N VAL A 162 -6.64 21.91 5.10
CA VAL A 162 -7.92 21.49 4.51
C VAL A 162 -7.98 21.83 3.01
N GLN A 163 -7.48 22.99 2.59
CA GLN A 163 -7.67 23.45 1.21
C GLN A 163 -6.98 22.58 0.15
N PRO A 164 -5.66 22.26 0.15
CA PRO A 164 -5.14 21.36 -0.88
C PRO A 164 -5.32 19.87 -0.52
N TYR A 165 -5.00 19.48 0.71
CA TYR A 165 -4.93 18.06 1.09
C TYR A 165 -6.30 17.46 1.35
N GLY A 166 -7.12 18.16 2.16
CA GLY A 166 -8.49 17.73 2.50
C GLY A 166 -9.39 17.67 1.27
N LEU A 167 -9.31 18.67 0.39
CA LEU A 167 -10.12 18.71 -0.84
C LEU A 167 -9.78 17.55 -1.77
N LEU A 168 -8.49 17.27 -1.98
CA LEU A 168 -8.08 16.14 -2.83
C LEU A 168 -8.52 14.80 -2.22
N LEU A 169 -8.36 14.61 -0.91
CA LEU A 169 -8.84 13.39 -0.25
C LEU A 169 -10.35 13.26 -0.34
N ALA A 170 -11.11 14.33 -0.09
CA ALA A 170 -12.56 14.30 -0.17
C ALA A 170 -13.05 13.94 -1.59
N MET A 171 -12.41 14.49 -2.62
CA MET A 171 -12.70 14.16 -4.02
C MET A 171 -12.44 12.69 -4.31
N TYR A 172 -11.29 12.13 -3.90
CA TYR A 172 -10.99 10.72 -4.13
C TYR A 172 -11.88 9.79 -3.31
N ILE A 173 -12.17 10.13 -2.05
CA ILE A 173 -13.09 9.35 -1.22
C ILE A 173 -14.49 9.33 -1.85
N GLY A 174 -14.98 10.47 -2.34
CA GLY A 174 -16.27 10.56 -3.01
C GLY A 174 -16.35 9.69 -4.27
N LEU A 175 -15.33 9.72 -5.13
CA LEU A 175 -15.27 8.89 -6.32
C LEU A 175 -15.15 7.39 -5.99
N LEU A 176 -14.30 7.02 -5.02
CA LEU A 176 -14.13 5.63 -4.59
C LEU A 176 -15.34 5.08 -3.82
N TYR A 177 -16.14 5.96 -3.20
CA TYR A 177 -17.42 5.59 -2.61
C TYR A 177 -18.43 5.16 -3.68
N LEU A 178 -18.45 5.83 -4.84
CA LEU A 178 -19.27 5.46 -5.99
C LEU A 178 -18.82 4.14 -6.63
N GLU A 179 -17.54 3.75 -6.49
CA GLU A 179 -16.97 2.47 -6.95
C GLU A 179 -17.12 1.31 -5.93
N PRO A 180 -17.82 1.43 -4.83
CA PRO A 180 -17.79 0.72 -3.53
C PRO A 180 -16.42 0.09 -3.18
N HIS A 181 -15.35 0.92 -3.17
CA HIS A 181 -13.96 0.46 -2.96
C HIS A 181 -13.40 0.94 -1.61
N THR A 182 -13.92 0.42 -0.51
CA THR A 182 -13.56 0.82 0.87
C THR A 182 -12.09 0.65 1.21
N SER A 183 -11.47 -0.45 0.77
CA SER A 183 -10.05 -0.72 1.03
C SER A 183 -9.14 0.36 0.43
N ALA A 184 -9.43 0.85 -0.80
CA ALA A 184 -8.66 1.92 -1.42
C ALA A 184 -8.82 3.25 -0.68
N MET A 185 -10.02 3.56 -0.17
CA MET A 185 -10.27 4.75 0.64
C MET A 185 -9.40 4.75 1.90
N VAL A 186 -9.37 3.64 2.64
CA VAL A 186 -8.56 3.50 3.86
C VAL A 186 -7.07 3.67 3.55
N ILE A 187 -6.57 3.03 2.47
CA ILE A 187 -5.17 3.11 2.07
C ILE A 187 -4.80 4.56 1.69
N ILE A 188 -5.63 5.25 0.89
CA ILE A 188 -5.38 6.63 0.46
C ILE A 188 -5.35 7.58 1.67
N CYS A 189 -6.30 7.46 2.59
CA CYS A 189 -6.30 8.23 3.84
C CYS A 189 -5.06 7.95 4.69
N GLY A 190 -4.71 6.69 4.86
CA GLY A 190 -3.52 6.28 5.61
C GLY A 190 -2.22 6.83 5.03
N ILE A 191 -2.06 6.75 3.71
CA ILE A 191 -0.92 7.33 2.98
C ILE A 191 -0.88 8.85 3.20
N GLY A 192 -2.00 9.54 3.01
CA GLY A 192 -2.12 10.98 3.20
C GLY A 192 -1.68 11.41 4.60
N VAL A 193 -2.19 10.74 5.63
CA VAL A 193 -1.84 11.01 7.03
C VAL A 193 -0.35 10.78 7.29
N ILE A 194 0.24 9.68 6.82
CA ILE A 194 1.67 9.39 7.03
C ILE A 194 2.55 10.44 6.36
N ILE A 195 2.22 10.90 5.15
CA ILE A 195 2.98 11.95 4.47
C ILE A 195 2.86 13.28 5.22
N LEU A 196 1.67 13.65 5.69
CA LEU A 196 1.46 14.87 6.46
C LEU A 196 2.20 14.84 7.81
N LEU A 197 2.21 13.70 8.50
CA LEU A 197 2.99 13.49 9.74
C LEU A 197 4.50 13.61 9.47
N ALA A 198 5.00 12.95 8.43
CA ALA A 198 6.39 13.05 8.01
C ALA A 198 6.75 14.48 7.55
N GLY A 199 5.77 15.23 7.04
CA GLY A 199 5.88 16.63 6.67
C GLY A 199 6.02 17.59 7.84
N GLY A 200 5.66 17.16 9.05
CA GLY A 200 5.72 17.94 10.29
C GLY A 200 4.35 18.43 10.78
N MET A 201 3.27 17.73 10.42
CA MET A 201 1.94 17.94 10.99
C MET A 201 1.98 17.67 12.51
N ARG A 202 1.27 18.47 13.29
CA ARG A 202 1.15 18.26 14.73
C ARG A 202 0.30 17.02 15.00
N LEU A 203 0.80 16.12 15.85
CA LEU A 203 0.08 14.87 16.22
C LEU A 203 -1.33 15.13 16.74
N TRP A 204 -1.56 16.27 17.36
CA TRP A 204 -2.86 16.67 17.88
C TRP A 204 -3.96 16.78 16.79
N TYR A 205 -3.57 17.06 15.54
CA TYR A 205 -4.54 17.09 14.42
C TYR A 205 -4.97 15.68 13.97
N PHE A 206 -4.29 14.66 14.45
CA PHE A 206 -4.68 13.28 14.20
C PHE A 206 -5.92 12.85 15.01
N ALA A 207 -6.07 13.39 16.23
CA ALA A 207 -7.20 13.05 17.09
C ALA A 207 -8.59 13.34 16.44
N PRO A 208 -8.86 14.51 15.86
CA PRO A 208 -10.13 14.76 15.17
C PRO A 208 -10.29 13.90 13.91
N ILE A 209 -9.23 13.59 13.17
CA ILE A 209 -9.28 12.68 12.01
C ILE A 209 -9.69 11.28 12.44
N LEU A 210 -9.10 10.78 13.52
CA LEU A 210 -9.44 9.48 14.09
C LEU A 210 -10.88 9.46 14.64
N GLY A 211 -11.29 10.54 15.32
CA GLY A 211 -12.64 10.70 15.83
C GLY A 211 -13.70 10.72 14.72
N LEU A 212 -13.46 11.44 13.63
CA LEU A 212 -14.32 11.46 12.45
C LEU A 212 -14.38 10.08 11.78
N GLY A 213 -13.25 9.39 11.66
CA GLY A 213 -13.19 8.02 11.12
C GLY A 213 -13.98 7.04 11.96
N ALA A 214 -13.80 7.04 13.27
CA ALA A 214 -14.54 6.19 14.19
C ALA A 214 -16.04 6.53 14.19
N GLY A 215 -16.39 7.81 14.17
CA GLY A 215 -17.77 8.27 14.05
C GLY A 215 -18.43 7.82 12.76
N ALA A 216 -17.72 7.91 11.64
CA ALA A 216 -18.21 7.42 10.35
C ALA A 216 -18.46 5.90 10.39
N VAL A 217 -17.55 5.11 10.94
CA VAL A 217 -17.74 3.65 11.11
C VAL A 217 -18.96 3.36 11.98
N ALA A 218 -19.14 4.09 13.10
CA ALA A 218 -20.30 3.92 13.98
C ALA A 218 -21.62 4.28 13.27
N VAL A 219 -21.65 5.36 12.51
CA VAL A 219 -22.83 5.75 11.71
C VAL A 219 -23.14 4.68 10.65
N PHE A 220 -22.12 4.18 9.93
CA PHE A 220 -22.30 3.13 8.92
C PHE A 220 -22.80 1.82 9.55
N TYR A 221 -22.29 1.46 10.72
CA TYR A 221 -22.75 0.27 11.46
C TYR A 221 -24.25 0.35 11.82
N VAL A 222 -24.73 1.53 12.23
CA VAL A 222 -26.13 1.73 12.60
C VAL A 222 -27.01 1.90 11.37
N ALA A 223 -26.58 2.63 10.36
CA ALA A 223 -27.39 2.99 9.19
C ALA A 223 -27.49 1.88 8.13
N PHE A 224 -26.51 1.00 8.03
CA PHE A 224 -26.45 0.00 6.94
C PHE A 224 -26.41 -1.44 7.47
N PRO A 225 -27.50 -2.21 7.30
CA PRO A 225 -27.57 -3.60 7.78
C PRO A 225 -26.46 -4.52 7.24
N HIS A 226 -26.02 -4.32 5.99
CA HIS A 226 -24.93 -5.11 5.41
C HIS A 226 -23.59 -4.87 6.09
N VAL A 227 -23.32 -3.65 6.60
CA VAL A 227 -22.11 -3.35 7.38
C VAL A 227 -22.18 -4.05 8.72
N ARG A 228 -23.33 -4.00 9.40
CA ARG A 228 -23.57 -4.71 10.66
C ARG A 228 -23.33 -6.21 10.51
N THR A 229 -23.89 -6.83 9.47
CA THR A 229 -23.69 -8.26 9.21
C THR A 229 -22.21 -8.61 9.00
N ARG A 230 -21.44 -7.76 8.30
CA ARG A 230 -19.98 -7.97 8.16
C ARG A 230 -19.26 -7.94 9.50
N PHE A 231 -19.63 -7.04 10.41
CA PHE A 231 -19.06 -7.01 11.76
C PHE A 231 -19.46 -8.24 12.60
N GLU A 232 -20.71 -8.67 12.54
CA GLU A 232 -21.21 -9.86 13.25
C GLU A 232 -20.48 -11.13 12.77
N VAL A 233 -20.34 -11.31 11.46
CA VAL A 233 -19.60 -12.42 10.85
C VAL A 233 -18.11 -12.35 11.17
N TRP A 234 -17.53 -11.16 11.23
CA TRP A 234 -16.11 -11.00 11.61
C TRP A 234 -15.85 -11.40 13.07
N LEU A 235 -16.75 -11.04 13.99
CA LEU A 235 -16.64 -11.44 15.40
C LEU A 235 -16.82 -12.95 15.59
N ASN A 236 -17.67 -13.59 14.80
CA ASN A 236 -17.96 -15.01 14.87
C ASN A 236 -17.96 -15.66 13.46
N PRO A 237 -16.79 -15.81 12.80
CA PRO A 237 -16.72 -16.29 11.42
C PRO A 237 -17.20 -17.74 11.26
N PHE A 238 -17.19 -18.53 12.33
CA PHE A 238 -17.63 -19.91 12.34
C PHE A 238 -19.15 -20.08 12.51
N SER A 239 -19.89 -19.02 12.79
CA SER A 239 -21.36 -19.08 12.91
C SER A 239 -22.07 -19.21 11.57
N ASP A 240 -21.45 -18.75 10.47
CA ASP A 240 -21.99 -18.80 9.11
C ASP A 240 -20.91 -19.27 8.13
N MET A 241 -20.49 -20.51 8.27
CA MET A 241 -19.44 -21.10 7.42
C MET A 241 -19.89 -21.38 6.00
N ALA A 242 -21.19 -21.34 5.72
CA ALA A 242 -21.74 -21.69 4.40
C ALA A 242 -21.88 -20.49 3.45
N ASP A 243 -21.94 -19.26 3.96
CA ASP A 243 -22.15 -18.04 3.16
C ASP A 243 -21.11 -16.97 3.49
N LYS A 244 -21.47 -16.00 4.30
CA LYS A 244 -20.65 -14.79 4.50
C LYS A 244 -19.37 -15.02 5.32
N GLY A 245 -19.37 -16.02 6.21
CA GLY A 245 -18.21 -16.42 7.01
C GLY A 245 -17.26 -17.39 6.31
N LEU A 246 -17.61 -17.92 5.14
CA LEU A 246 -16.85 -18.96 4.45
C LEU A 246 -15.38 -18.57 4.22
N GLN A 247 -15.12 -17.39 3.65
CA GLN A 247 -13.76 -16.96 3.34
C GLN A 247 -12.91 -16.78 4.60
N GLY A 248 -13.44 -16.14 5.63
CA GLY A 248 -12.74 -15.90 6.89
C GLY A 248 -12.45 -17.17 7.66
N SER A 249 -13.44 -18.05 7.81
CA SER A 249 -13.30 -19.33 8.52
C SER A 249 -12.33 -20.27 7.81
N MET A 250 -12.44 -20.43 6.49
CA MET A 250 -11.54 -21.28 5.71
C MET A 250 -10.10 -20.76 5.71
N SER A 251 -9.91 -19.43 5.70
CA SER A 251 -8.59 -18.80 5.85
C SER A 251 -7.96 -19.15 7.20
N GLN A 252 -8.70 -19.03 8.29
CA GLN A 252 -8.21 -19.36 9.63
C GLN A 252 -7.91 -20.86 9.78
N ILE A 253 -8.75 -21.72 9.21
CA ILE A 253 -8.51 -23.17 9.18
C ILE A 253 -7.24 -23.48 8.39
N ALA A 254 -7.02 -22.84 7.23
CA ALA A 254 -5.80 -22.99 6.43
C ALA A 254 -4.55 -22.67 7.24
N ILE A 255 -4.52 -21.48 7.87
CA ILE A 255 -3.40 -21.05 8.70
C ILE A 255 -3.15 -22.01 9.86
N GLY A 256 -4.22 -22.38 10.60
CA GLY A 256 -4.11 -23.28 11.76
C GLY A 256 -3.66 -24.69 11.41
N SER A 257 -4.07 -25.19 10.23
CA SER A 257 -3.72 -26.54 9.78
C SER A 257 -2.27 -26.70 9.30
N GLY A 258 -1.58 -25.59 9.00
CA GLY A 258 -0.18 -25.60 8.57
C GLY A 258 0.80 -25.94 9.68
N GLY A 259 0.48 -25.66 10.96
CA GLY A 259 1.39 -25.90 12.08
C GLY A 259 2.74 -25.20 11.92
N LEU A 260 3.82 -25.81 12.41
CA LEU A 260 5.17 -25.21 12.36
C LEU A 260 5.83 -25.34 10.99
N LEU A 261 5.78 -26.52 10.38
CA LEU A 261 6.52 -26.86 9.16
C LEU A 261 5.68 -26.86 7.89
N GLY A 262 4.36 -26.76 8.01
CA GLY A 262 3.44 -26.85 6.89
C GLY A 262 3.15 -28.29 6.47
N ARG A 263 2.22 -28.41 5.53
CA ARG A 263 1.86 -29.71 4.90
C ARG A 263 2.71 -30.07 3.71
N GLY A 264 3.62 -29.19 3.32
CA GLY A 264 4.43 -29.27 2.10
C GLY A 264 3.80 -28.55 0.91
N LEU A 265 4.66 -28.01 0.04
CA LEU A 265 4.23 -27.32 -1.19
C LEU A 265 3.35 -28.24 -2.05
N GLY A 266 2.22 -27.72 -2.49
CA GLY A 266 1.27 -28.47 -3.30
C GLY A 266 0.24 -29.30 -2.51
N ASN A 267 0.48 -29.57 -1.22
CA ASN A 267 -0.35 -30.45 -0.41
C ASN A 267 -1.42 -29.73 0.44
N GLY A 268 -1.63 -28.44 0.23
CA GLY A 268 -2.69 -27.68 0.87
C GLY A 268 -4.08 -28.24 0.50
N LEU A 269 -4.97 -28.42 1.47
CA LEU A 269 -6.34 -28.89 1.26
C LEU A 269 -7.29 -27.75 0.92
N GLN A 270 -7.13 -26.59 1.58
CA GLN A 270 -8.10 -25.49 1.46
C GLN A 270 -8.13 -24.88 0.04
N LYS A 271 -7.04 -24.94 -0.71
CA LYS A 271 -6.99 -24.54 -2.13
C LYS A 271 -7.77 -25.46 -3.08
N GLN A 272 -8.21 -26.66 -2.62
CA GLN A 272 -8.97 -27.61 -3.43
C GLN A 272 -10.46 -27.24 -3.43
N LEU A 273 -10.77 -25.99 -3.85
CA LEU A 273 -12.12 -25.43 -3.97
C LEU A 273 -12.89 -25.21 -2.64
N TYR A 274 -12.26 -25.43 -1.48
CA TYR A 274 -12.86 -25.10 -0.18
C TYR A 274 -12.73 -23.60 0.13
N LEU A 275 -11.57 -22.99 -0.16
CA LEU A 275 -11.35 -21.55 0.01
C LEU A 275 -11.69 -20.84 -1.30
N PRO A 276 -12.64 -19.89 -1.32
CA PRO A 276 -12.88 -19.06 -2.50
C PRO A 276 -11.69 -18.15 -2.81
N GLU A 277 -11.35 -18.03 -4.10
CA GLU A 277 -10.28 -17.15 -4.57
C GLU A 277 -8.92 -17.29 -3.83
N PRO A 278 -8.40 -18.54 -3.63
CA PRO A 278 -7.18 -18.78 -2.85
C PRO A 278 -5.92 -18.15 -3.46
N HIS A 279 -5.97 -17.80 -4.74
CA HIS A 279 -4.86 -17.22 -5.50
C HIS A 279 -4.87 -15.67 -5.51
N ASN A 280 -5.88 -15.02 -4.93
CA ASN A 280 -6.01 -13.59 -4.83
C ASN A 280 -5.76 -13.12 -3.37
N ASP A 281 -6.82 -12.72 -2.67
CA ASP A 281 -6.72 -12.08 -1.37
C ASP A 281 -6.27 -13.03 -0.24
N PHE A 282 -6.46 -14.34 -0.41
CA PHE A 282 -6.15 -15.37 0.58
C PHE A 282 -4.91 -16.22 0.26
N ILE A 283 -4.06 -15.76 -0.68
CA ILE A 283 -2.83 -16.48 -1.05
C ILE A 283 -1.91 -16.72 0.14
N PHE A 284 -1.86 -15.79 1.10
CA PHE A 284 -1.06 -15.94 2.31
C PHE A 284 -1.58 -17.05 3.23
N ALA A 285 -2.90 -17.29 3.31
CA ALA A 285 -3.47 -18.41 4.07
C ALA A 285 -3.04 -19.76 3.47
N THR A 286 -3.12 -19.89 2.13
CA THR A 286 -2.64 -21.08 1.43
C THR A 286 -1.14 -21.31 1.63
N TRP A 287 -0.35 -20.23 1.60
CA TRP A 287 1.08 -20.28 1.90
C TRP A 287 1.36 -20.76 3.33
N CYS A 288 0.60 -20.28 4.32
CA CYS A 288 0.70 -20.72 5.70
C CYS A 288 0.33 -22.21 5.86
N GLU A 289 -0.69 -22.70 5.15
CA GLU A 289 -1.08 -24.10 5.18
C GLU A 289 0.07 -25.00 4.64
N GLU A 290 0.71 -24.58 3.54
CA GLU A 290 1.73 -25.37 2.87
C GLU A 290 3.12 -25.28 3.50
N MET A 291 3.54 -24.10 3.93
CA MET A 291 4.87 -23.80 4.45
C MET A 291 4.92 -23.58 5.97
N GLY A 292 3.78 -23.63 6.64
CA GLY A 292 3.66 -23.47 8.08
C GLY A 292 4.08 -22.10 8.61
N LEU A 293 4.29 -22.03 9.91
CA LEU A 293 4.70 -20.81 10.60
C LEU A 293 6.07 -20.30 10.11
N ILE A 294 7.01 -21.21 9.80
CA ILE A 294 8.34 -20.83 9.30
C ILE A 294 8.22 -20.11 7.96
N GLY A 295 7.44 -20.64 7.03
CA GLY A 295 7.19 -20.00 5.74
C GLY A 295 6.46 -18.67 5.86
N ALA A 296 5.49 -18.58 6.78
CA ALA A 296 4.77 -17.34 7.08
C ALA A 296 5.72 -16.25 7.61
N LEU A 297 6.56 -16.59 8.61
CA LEU A 297 7.53 -15.67 9.19
C LEU A 297 8.55 -15.19 8.15
N LEU A 298 9.02 -16.08 7.27
CA LEU A 298 9.95 -15.70 6.21
C LEU A 298 9.36 -14.60 5.32
N VAL A 299 8.11 -14.74 4.86
CA VAL A 299 7.45 -13.74 4.03
C VAL A 299 7.24 -12.44 4.78
N ILE A 300 6.79 -12.50 6.03
CA ILE A 300 6.60 -11.32 6.89
C ILE A 300 7.92 -10.57 7.09
N LEU A 301 9.02 -11.28 7.38
CA LEU A 301 10.34 -10.68 7.56
C LEU A 301 10.89 -10.07 6.27
N LEU A 302 10.63 -10.68 5.10
CA LEU A 302 11.00 -10.09 3.81
C LEU A 302 10.26 -8.77 3.55
N PHE A 303 8.94 -8.71 3.82
CA PHE A 303 8.19 -7.45 3.74
C PHE A 303 8.67 -6.42 4.76
N ALA A 304 8.89 -6.82 6.01
CA ALA A 304 9.42 -5.93 7.05
C ALA A 304 10.79 -5.36 6.67
N TYR A 305 11.67 -6.19 6.10
CA TYR A 305 12.97 -5.75 5.60
C TYR A 305 12.84 -4.77 4.43
N LEU A 306 11.95 -5.05 3.46
CA LEU A 306 11.68 -4.15 2.33
C LEU A 306 11.16 -2.78 2.81
N ILE A 307 10.20 -2.78 3.75
CA ILE A 307 9.64 -1.57 4.36
C ILE A 307 10.73 -0.80 5.13
N TYR A 308 11.55 -1.49 5.92
CA TYR A 308 12.69 -0.88 6.63
C TYR A 308 13.67 -0.21 5.66
N ARG A 309 14.03 -0.90 4.56
CA ARG A 309 14.91 -0.33 3.51
C ARG A 309 14.27 0.87 2.84
N GLY A 310 12.97 0.83 2.55
CA GLY A 310 12.23 1.95 1.97
C GLY A 310 12.26 3.20 2.87
N PHE A 311 12.00 3.07 4.17
CA PHE A 311 12.13 4.19 5.12
C PHE A 311 13.57 4.64 5.29
N ARG A 312 14.54 3.75 5.17
CA ARG A 312 15.96 4.12 5.16
C ARG A 312 16.27 4.99 3.95
N VAL A 313 15.81 4.64 2.75
CA VAL A 313 15.94 5.47 1.54
C VAL A 313 15.28 6.84 1.75
N ALA A 314 14.07 6.89 2.32
CA ALA A 314 13.38 8.12 2.62
C ALA A 314 14.18 9.04 3.57
N ARG A 315 14.80 8.45 4.61
CA ARG A 315 15.60 9.20 5.60
C ARG A 315 16.88 9.80 5.03
N TYR A 316 17.49 9.14 4.04
CA TYR A 316 18.73 9.58 3.42
C TYR A 316 18.52 10.31 2.09
N ALA A 317 17.28 10.59 1.70
CA ALA A 317 16.98 11.35 0.50
C ALA A 317 17.59 12.76 0.54
N PRO A 318 18.11 13.28 -0.59
CA PRO A 318 18.85 14.54 -0.63
C PRO A 318 17.96 15.76 -0.42
N ASP A 319 16.68 15.68 -0.74
CA ASP A 319 15.72 16.77 -0.63
C ASP A 319 14.40 16.31 0.04
N LYS A 320 13.60 17.28 0.47
CA LYS A 320 12.34 17.02 1.19
C LYS A 320 11.30 16.33 0.31
N PHE A 321 11.24 16.68 -0.98
CA PHE A 321 10.31 16.02 -1.90
C PHE A 321 10.65 14.54 -2.06
N GLY A 322 11.90 14.18 -2.32
CA GLY A 322 12.35 12.80 -2.44
C GLY A 322 12.14 12.00 -1.14
N SER A 323 12.40 12.62 0.03
CA SER A 323 12.13 12.00 1.32
C SER A 323 10.66 11.66 1.52
N LEU A 324 9.76 12.60 1.26
CA LEU A 324 8.31 12.40 1.40
C LEU A 324 7.76 11.43 0.35
N LEU A 325 8.25 11.49 -0.89
CA LEU A 325 7.89 10.57 -1.96
C LEU A 325 8.24 9.12 -1.58
N ALA A 326 9.47 8.88 -1.14
CA ALA A 326 9.91 7.56 -0.69
C ALA A 326 9.15 7.10 0.56
N THR A 327 8.85 8.01 1.50
CA THR A 327 8.00 7.73 2.67
C THR A 327 6.59 7.29 2.23
N GLY A 328 5.97 8.00 1.30
CA GLY A 328 4.62 7.70 0.81
C GLY A 328 4.55 6.36 0.08
N ILE A 329 5.52 6.04 -0.79
CA ILE A 329 5.59 4.75 -1.48
C ILE A 329 5.77 3.60 -0.48
N THR A 330 6.66 3.78 0.49
CA THR A 330 6.90 2.77 1.53
C THR A 330 5.68 2.60 2.43
N ALA A 331 5.01 3.69 2.79
CA ALA A 331 3.77 3.68 3.57
C ALA A 331 2.64 2.96 2.83
N LYS A 332 2.47 3.21 1.51
CA LYS A 332 1.50 2.47 0.68
C LYS A 332 1.74 0.97 0.79
N LEU A 333 2.99 0.55 0.58
CA LEU A 333 3.36 -0.86 0.64
C LEU A 333 3.09 -1.44 2.03
N ALA A 334 3.50 -0.74 3.10
CA ALA A 334 3.31 -1.17 4.47
C ALA A 334 1.82 -1.31 4.83
N ILE A 335 0.99 -0.30 4.54
CA ILE A 335 -0.44 -0.33 4.84
C ILE A 335 -1.11 -1.47 4.08
N GLN A 336 -0.82 -1.62 2.78
CA GLN A 336 -1.45 -2.65 1.95
C GLN A 336 -1.07 -4.07 2.41
N THR A 337 0.20 -4.30 2.77
CA THR A 337 0.66 -5.57 3.34
C THR A 337 -0.01 -5.86 4.68
N LEU A 338 -0.05 -4.88 5.60
CA LEU A 338 -0.67 -5.05 6.91
C LEU A 338 -2.18 -5.30 6.79
N MET A 339 -2.89 -4.56 5.93
CA MET A 339 -4.32 -4.78 5.71
C MET A 339 -4.60 -6.19 5.19
N ASN A 340 -3.82 -6.66 4.21
CA ASN A 340 -4.00 -8.02 3.69
C ASN A 340 -3.72 -9.07 4.78
N LEU A 341 -2.64 -8.93 5.55
CA LEU A 341 -2.35 -9.82 6.68
C LEU A 341 -3.47 -9.80 7.72
N PHE A 342 -4.03 -8.64 8.06
CA PHE A 342 -5.09 -8.52 9.06
C PHE A 342 -6.40 -9.14 8.58
N VAL A 343 -6.73 -9.02 7.30
CA VAL A 343 -7.91 -9.68 6.70
C VAL A 343 -7.73 -11.19 6.72
N VAL A 344 -6.59 -11.70 6.25
CA VAL A 344 -6.33 -13.14 6.15
C VAL A 344 -6.25 -13.81 7.52
N THR A 345 -5.72 -13.12 8.55
CA THR A 345 -5.66 -13.64 9.93
C THR A 345 -6.96 -13.42 10.72
N GLY A 346 -7.95 -12.73 10.15
CA GLY A 346 -9.22 -12.45 10.81
C GLY A 346 -9.16 -11.30 11.83
N ILE A 347 -8.09 -10.50 11.85
CA ILE A 347 -7.99 -9.30 12.71
C ILE A 347 -8.90 -8.18 12.19
N MET A 348 -9.13 -8.13 10.87
CA MET A 348 -10.05 -7.19 10.23
C MET A 348 -11.15 -7.93 9.46
N PRO A 349 -12.35 -7.31 9.34
CA PRO A 349 -13.42 -7.88 8.53
C PRO A 349 -13.04 -7.95 7.05
N VAL A 350 -13.52 -8.99 6.36
CA VAL A 350 -13.31 -9.22 4.92
C VAL A 350 -14.10 -8.23 4.06
#